data_dd25cc78c72ca64f90dbd819ddb54f95
#
_entry.id   dd25cc78c72ca64f90dbd819ddb54f95
#
_cell.length_a   1.000
_cell.length_b   1.000
_cell.length_c   1.000
_cell.angle_alpha   90.00
_cell.angle_beta   90.00
_cell.angle_gamma   90.00
#
_symmetry.space_group_name_H-M   'P 1'
#
loop_
_entity.id
_entity.type
_entity.pdbx_description
1 polymer ?
#
loop_
_entity_poly.entity_id
_entity_poly.type
_entity_poly.pdbx_seq_one_letter_code
_entity_poly.pdbx_strand_id
1 'polypeptide(L)'
;MGRRRQRKGGAAAGAAGVLWLLVAGSSVADGQAPADPAALPAPAAPPAPVNPPGGIARWLNPATAPFIPIPEIDVDPQSGVTLGVIATFLDVNQHGEIERITAPDVFHSQYFGWGAGLSLYGFPSEDNQWLVLGSVKQHVEHDFDARYLAGQTRATPLSWSVEAIDDRIGTARFFGIGNETPDYNESTYVKDQASLAASIGYNFTQATQLAYSARWRRVDVLPGVLSGIPSIETLYPDVNGVGNEHALEHSLTFTRDTRDALNIPHSGARYLLYAGFASRSLGSSVAYSFVGADARCYFPFGPDFTLAWHGSVRYMPSAAEAPFWALSSLGGDRSIPNGREPLRSDGADRYVDENLIATGAELRMRVAGFGAFSTHVSLELAPFVDAGKVFSNGPGNLLSEMHTAAGIGVRGVASPYVVGYVDVGYGRGKAVVFSGINYPF
;
A
#
# COMPACT_ATOMS: atom_id res chain seq x y z
N MET A 1 -13.53 6.56 -50.62
CA MET A 1 -13.69 7.76 -49.78
C MET A 1 -14.64 7.42 -48.64
N GLY A 2 -14.11 7.25 -47.45
CA GLY A 2 -14.89 6.94 -46.24
C GLY A 2 -14.08 7.28 -45.04
N ARG A 3 -14.27 8.49 -44.47
CA ARG A 3 -13.56 8.97 -43.26
C ARG A 3 -14.07 8.20 -42.05
N ARG A 4 -13.22 7.35 -41.46
CA ARG A 4 -13.41 6.82 -40.10
C ARG A 4 -13.13 7.94 -39.09
N ARG A 5 -14.16 8.33 -38.35
CA ARG A 5 -14.03 9.16 -37.15
C ARG A 5 -13.34 8.31 -36.06
N GLN A 6 -12.15 8.73 -35.64
CA GLN A 6 -11.54 8.27 -34.38
C GLN A 6 -12.39 8.77 -33.20
N ARG A 7 -12.99 7.87 -32.47
CA ARG A 7 -13.49 8.15 -31.12
C ARG A 7 -12.27 8.12 -30.19
N LYS A 8 -11.97 9.27 -29.62
CA LYS A 8 -11.08 9.35 -28.46
C LYS A 8 -11.81 8.76 -27.26
N GLY A 9 -11.50 7.52 -26.89
CA GLY A 9 -11.88 6.96 -25.61
C GLY A 9 -10.92 7.50 -24.54
N GLY A 10 -11.43 8.29 -23.62
CA GLY A 10 -10.72 8.65 -22.42
C GLY A 10 -10.70 7.42 -21.49
N ALA A 11 -9.53 6.92 -21.18
CA ALA A 11 -9.36 5.90 -20.16
C ALA A 11 -9.45 6.59 -18.79
N ALA A 12 -10.38 6.16 -17.98
CA ALA A 12 -10.44 6.46 -16.56
C ALA A 12 -10.32 5.15 -15.77
N ALA A 13 -9.72 5.14 -14.72
CA ALA A 13 -8.94 4.22 -13.98
C ALA A 13 -9.26 4.25 -12.46
N GLY A 14 -9.10 3.23 -11.66
CA GLY A 14 -9.28 3.23 -10.21
C GLY A 14 -8.76 2.00 -9.46
N ALA A 15 -8.34 2.09 -8.24
CA ALA A 15 -7.93 1.00 -7.37
C ALA A 15 -8.63 1.03 -6.02
N ALA A 16 -8.88 -0.12 -5.44
CA ALA A 16 -9.25 -0.24 -4.05
C ALA A 16 -8.04 0.08 -3.16
N GLY A 17 -8.02 1.28 -2.59
CA GLY A 17 -7.02 1.67 -1.59
C GLY A 17 -7.38 1.08 -0.24
N VAL A 18 -6.65 0.06 0.20
CA VAL A 18 -6.74 -0.41 1.59
C VAL A 18 -6.14 0.64 2.51
N LEU A 19 -6.97 1.20 3.37
CA LEU A 19 -6.59 2.19 4.38
C LEU A 19 -5.64 1.55 5.41
N TRP A 20 -4.34 1.84 5.32
CA TRP A 20 -3.33 1.43 6.31
C TRP A 20 -3.12 2.56 7.32
N LEU A 21 -3.79 2.51 8.44
CA LEU A 21 -3.44 3.33 9.60
C LEU A 21 -2.48 2.53 10.48
N LEU A 22 -1.21 2.92 10.50
CA LEU A 22 -0.22 2.41 11.45
C LEU A 22 0.06 3.53 12.47
N VAL A 23 -0.32 3.32 13.71
CA VAL A 23 0.08 4.18 14.81
C VAL A 23 1.45 3.74 15.29
N ALA A 24 2.44 4.61 15.19
CA ALA A 24 3.74 4.42 15.82
C ALA A 24 3.69 4.99 17.24
N GLY A 25 4.01 4.17 18.23
CA GLY A 25 4.23 4.61 19.60
C GLY A 25 5.34 5.65 19.66
N SER A 26 5.13 6.70 20.44
CA SER A 26 6.10 7.75 20.72
C SER A 26 7.30 7.17 21.46
N SER A 27 8.48 7.21 20.86
CA SER A 27 9.75 6.96 21.56
C SER A 27 10.08 8.15 22.47
N VAL A 28 10.15 7.90 23.77
CA VAL A 28 10.70 8.85 24.76
C VAL A 28 12.17 9.11 24.44
N ALA A 29 12.50 10.34 24.14
CA ALA A 29 13.89 10.79 24.02
C ALA A 29 14.52 10.93 25.40
N ASP A 30 15.67 10.32 25.56
CA ASP A 30 16.51 10.32 26.77
C ASP A 30 17.10 11.69 27.04
N GLY A 31 17.24 12.03 28.31
CA GLY A 31 17.41 13.35 28.85
C GLY A 31 18.75 14.06 28.56
N GLN A 32 18.65 15.33 28.33
CA GLN A 32 19.71 16.32 28.59
C GLN A 32 19.31 17.20 29.76
N ALA A 33 20.29 17.43 30.66
CA ALA A 33 20.16 18.21 31.88
C ALA A 33 19.78 19.68 31.60
N PRO A 34 19.11 20.35 32.56
CA PRO A 34 18.45 21.63 32.34
C PRO A 34 19.40 22.82 32.32
N ALA A 35 19.25 23.68 31.31
CA ALA A 35 19.74 25.06 31.36
C ALA A 35 18.70 25.93 32.08
N ASP A 36 19.19 26.91 32.85
CA ASP A 36 18.48 27.83 33.75
C ASP A 36 17.25 28.51 33.10
N PRO A 37 16.13 28.64 33.79
CA PRO A 37 14.90 29.17 33.18
C PRO A 37 14.87 30.70 33.19
N ALA A 38 15.00 31.30 32.01
CA ALA A 38 14.49 32.67 31.83
C ALA A 38 12.95 32.58 31.79
N ALA A 39 12.30 33.43 32.64
CA ALA A 39 10.87 33.43 32.86
C ALA A 39 10.06 33.52 31.56
N LEU A 40 9.33 32.47 31.23
CA LEU A 40 8.31 32.47 30.18
C LEU A 40 7.12 33.35 30.60
N PRO A 41 6.53 34.13 29.70
CA PRO A 41 5.27 34.85 29.98
C PRO A 41 4.16 33.84 30.31
N ALA A 42 3.32 34.19 31.26
CA ALA A 42 2.21 33.35 31.70
C ALA A 42 1.31 32.93 30.52
N PRO A 43 0.84 31.67 30.48
CA PRO A 43 -0.05 31.21 29.42
C PRO A 43 -1.30 32.07 29.39
N ALA A 44 -1.70 32.52 28.18
CA ALA A 44 -2.94 33.23 27.95
C ALA A 44 -4.12 32.39 28.47
N ALA A 45 -5.06 33.03 29.14
CA ALA A 45 -6.25 32.39 29.64
C ALA A 45 -6.96 31.64 28.48
N PRO A 46 -7.50 30.44 28.74
CA PRO A 46 -8.24 29.72 27.71
C PRO A 46 -9.42 30.57 27.22
N PRO A 47 -9.70 30.60 25.90
CA PRO A 47 -10.83 31.31 25.34
C PRO A 47 -12.12 30.81 26.00
N ALA A 48 -13.04 31.74 26.28
CA ALA A 48 -14.35 31.43 26.87
C ALA A 48 -15.07 30.37 26.02
N PRO A 49 -15.82 29.44 26.63
CA PRO A 49 -16.51 28.39 25.89
C PRO A 49 -17.50 29.00 24.91
N VAL A 50 -17.24 28.86 23.63
CA VAL A 50 -18.18 29.23 22.56
C VAL A 50 -19.28 28.17 22.59
N ASN A 51 -20.53 28.60 22.77
CA ASN A 51 -21.67 27.69 22.68
C ASN A 51 -21.65 26.99 21.34
N PRO A 52 -21.65 25.65 21.30
CA PRO A 52 -21.57 24.94 20.05
C PRO A 52 -22.79 25.24 19.17
N PRO A 53 -22.60 25.44 17.85
CA PRO A 53 -23.72 25.66 16.94
C PRO A 53 -24.66 24.45 16.98
N GLY A 54 -25.98 24.70 17.02
CA GLY A 54 -27.00 23.65 17.05
C GLY A 54 -27.19 22.96 15.68
N GLY A 55 -27.68 21.73 15.68
CA GLY A 55 -28.09 21.02 14.47
C GLY A 55 -26.94 20.60 13.56
N ILE A 56 -27.18 20.64 12.25
CA ILE A 56 -26.22 20.17 11.19
C ILE A 56 -24.91 20.95 11.24
N ALA A 57 -24.92 22.23 11.65
CA ALA A 57 -23.71 23.03 11.76
C ALA A 57 -22.70 22.49 12.78
N ARG A 58 -23.15 21.76 13.80
CA ARG A 58 -22.27 21.06 14.76
C ARG A 58 -21.51 19.90 14.11
N TRP A 59 -22.14 19.24 13.16
CA TRP A 59 -21.55 18.09 12.44
C TRP A 59 -20.55 18.53 11.38
N LEU A 60 -20.73 19.74 10.84
CA LEU A 60 -19.83 20.32 9.85
C LEU A 60 -18.68 21.14 10.47
N ASN A 61 -18.72 21.38 11.78
CA ASN A 61 -17.66 22.12 12.47
C ASN A 61 -16.54 21.16 12.91
N PRO A 62 -15.32 21.27 12.36
CA PRO A 62 -14.21 20.37 12.68
C PRO A 62 -13.82 20.28 14.17
N ALA A 63 -14.14 21.35 14.96
CA ALA A 63 -13.86 21.41 16.40
C ALA A 63 -14.91 20.71 17.28
N THR A 64 -16.11 20.45 16.75
CA THR A 64 -17.26 19.92 17.52
C THR A 64 -17.92 18.71 16.86
N ALA A 65 -17.46 18.30 15.69
CA ALA A 65 -17.97 17.13 15.00
C ALA A 65 -17.71 15.85 15.82
N PRO A 66 -18.69 14.95 15.93
CA PRO A 66 -18.54 13.68 16.64
C PRO A 66 -17.65 12.68 15.89
N PHE A 67 -17.34 12.96 14.64
CA PHE A 67 -16.46 12.16 13.78
C PHE A 67 -15.73 13.06 12.80
N ILE A 68 -14.63 12.54 12.23
CA ILE A 68 -13.86 13.22 11.18
C ILE A 68 -14.35 12.69 9.83
N PRO A 69 -15.04 13.51 9.01
CA PRO A 69 -15.41 13.12 7.66
C PRO A 69 -14.17 13.18 6.75
N ILE A 70 -13.78 12.06 6.17
CA ILE A 70 -12.67 11.98 5.21
C ILE A 70 -13.28 11.69 3.84
N PRO A 71 -13.10 12.57 2.84
CA PRO A 71 -13.50 12.25 1.47
C PRO A 71 -12.65 11.08 0.96
N GLU A 72 -13.30 10.07 0.43
CA GLU A 72 -12.67 8.96 -0.26
C GLU A 72 -12.65 9.30 -1.76
N ILE A 73 -11.45 9.48 -2.28
CA ILE A 73 -11.22 9.67 -3.71
C ILE A 73 -10.11 8.70 -4.06
N ASP A 74 -10.45 7.67 -4.81
CA ASP A 74 -9.50 6.67 -5.25
C ASP A 74 -9.51 6.59 -6.78
N VAL A 75 -8.34 6.69 -7.38
CA VAL A 75 -8.13 6.68 -8.82
C VAL A 75 -6.95 5.79 -9.17
N ASP A 76 -7.19 4.78 -10.00
CA ASP A 76 -6.14 3.88 -10.52
C ASP A 76 -6.45 3.50 -11.98
N PRO A 77 -5.45 3.18 -12.82
CA PRO A 77 -5.61 2.85 -14.23
C PRO A 77 -6.47 1.62 -14.54
N GLN A 78 -6.72 0.73 -13.60
CA GLN A 78 -7.42 -0.53 -13.88
C GLN A 78 -8.83 -0.59 -13.34
N SER A 79 -9.08 -0.06 -12.14
CA SER A 79 -10.37 -0.25 -11.47
C SER A 79 -11.33 0.95 -11.56
N GLY A 80 -11.01 2.02 -12.28
CA GLY A 80 -11.88 3.19 -12.46
C GLY A 80 -11.71 4.25 -11.35
N VAL A 81 -12.71 5.03 -11.12
CA VAL A 81 -12.77 6.02 -10.05
C VAL A 81 -13.70 5.52 -8.97
N THR A 82 -13.26 5.56 -7.72
CA THR A 82 -14.11 5.34 -6.54
C THR A 82 -14.24 6.67 -5.79
N LEU A 83 -15.46 7.05 -5.49
CA LEU A 83 -15.77 8.24 -4.71
C LEU A 83 -16.62 7.86 -3.52
N GLY A 84 -16.26 8.32 -2.33
CA GLY A 84 -16.95 7.97 -1.11
C GLY A 84 -16.73 8.96 0.02
N VAL A 85 -17.19 8.57 1.19
CA VAL A 85 -17.00 9.29 2.44
C VAL A 85 -16.76 8.26 3.55
N ILE A 86 -15.69 8.48 4.29
CA ILE A 86 -15.33 7.72 5.49
C ILE A 86 -15.68 8.56 6.70
N ALA A 87 -16.45 8.02 7.65
CA ALA A 87 -16.76 8.67 8.91
C ALA A 87 -15.85 8.10 10.00
N THR A 88 -14.79 8.82 10.38
CA THR A 88 -13.80 8.33 11.33
C THR A 88 -14.11 8.76 12.76
N PHE A 89 -14.31 7.79 13.65
CA PHE A 89 -14.52 7.95 15.08
C PHE A 89 -13.24 7.54 15.81
N LEU A 90 -12.79 8.37 16.75
CA LEU A 90 -11.61 8.12 17.56
C LEU A 90 -12.01 7.91 19.02
N ASP A 91 -11.68 6.75 19.59
CA ASP A 91 -11.76 6.52 21.03
C ASP A 91 -10.36 6.76 21.61
N VAL A 92 -10.28 7.64 22.59
CA VAL A 92 -9.03 8.00 23.28
C VAL A 92 -9.10 7.58 24.75
N ASN A 93 -7.98 7.13 25.29
CA ASN A 93 -7.85 6.79 26.72
C ASN A 93 -7.73 8.05 27.59
N GLN A 94 -7.62 7.85 28.93
CA GLN A 94 -7.50 8.95 29.88
C GLN A 94 -6.23 9.80 29.73
N HIS A 95 -5.25 9.33 28.99
CA HIS A 95 -3.98 10.03 28.70
C HIS A 95 -4.02 10.78 27.37
N GLY A 96 -5.13 10.72 26.61
CA GLY A 96 -5.28 11.35 25.31
C GLY A 96 -4.71 10.53 24.14
N GLU A 97 -4.34 9.26 24.37
CA GLU A 97 -3.83 8.36 23.33
C GLU A 97 -4.98 7.63 22.64
N ILE A 98 -4.86 7.41 21.34
CA ILE A 98 -5.86 6.69 20.57
C ILE A 98 -5.80 5.20 20.95
N GLU A 99 -6.91 4.69 21.48
CA GLU A 99 -7.08 3.29 21.85
C GLU A 99 -7.79 2.48 20.76
N ARG A 100 -8.73 3.15 20.02
CA ARG A 100 -9.46 2.53 18.93
C ARG A 100 -9.87 3.55 17.87
N ILE A 101 -9.90 3.11 16.60
CA ILE A 101 -10.46 3.85 15.49
C ILE A 101 -11.58 3.00 14.88
N THR A 102 -12.73 3.62 14.65
CA THR A 102 -13.86 3.01 13.93
C THR A 102 -14.19 3.91 12.74
N ALA A 103 -14.11 3.36 11.54
CA ALA A 103 -14.25 4.13 10.31
C ALA A 103 -15.16 3.40 9.31
N PRO A 104 -16.50 3.54 9.44
CA PRO A 104 -17.43 3.12 8.39
C PRO A 104 -17.33 4.05 7.18
N ASP A 105 -17.49 3.48 5.99
CA ASP A 105 -17.48 4.18 4.72
C ASP A 105 -18.66 3.78 3.82
N VAL A 106 -19.00 4.67 2.92
CA VAL A 106 -19.92 4.41 1.81
C VAL A 106 -19.33 5.05 0.57
N PHE A 107 -19.26 4.30 -0.51
CA PHE A 107 -18.62 4.74 -1.74
C PHE A 107 -19.34 4.25 -2.99
N HIS A 108 -18.99 4.82 -4.12
CA HIS A 108 -19.42 4.39 -5.44
C HIS A 108 -18.20 4.12 -6.33
N SER A 109 -18.08 2.88 -6.78
CA SER A 109 -17.05 2.42 -7.71
C SER A 109 -17.56 2.49 -9.14
N GLN A 110 -16.71 2.89 -10.06
CA GLN A 110 -17.03 3.04 -11.49
C GLN A 110 -17.57 1.76 -12.14
N TYR A 111 -17.01 0.59 -11.80
CA TYR A 111 -17.37 -0.67 -12.44
C TYR A 111 -18.38 -1.49 -11.64
N PHE A 112 -18.36 -1.41 -10.33
CA PHE A 112 -19.13 -2.33 -9.47
C PHE A 112 -20.18 -1.65 -8.61
N GLY A 113 -20.48 -0.36 -8.88
CA GLY A 113 -21.57 0.37 -8.26
C GLY A 113 -21.31 0.76 -6.81
N TRP A 114 -22.37 0.83 -6.02
CA TRP A 114 -22.29 1.23 -4.62
C TRP A 114 -21.60 0.16 -3.77
N GLY A 115 -20.84 0.64 -2.81
CA GLY A 115 -20.19 -0.19 -1.81
C GLY A 115 -20.29 0.42 -0.42
N ALA A 116 -20.05 -0.41 0.57
CA ALA A 116 -19.93 -0.01 1.95
C ALA A 116 -18.81 -0.79 2.62
N GLY A 117 -18.13 -0.17 3.54
CA GLY A 117 -17.04 -0.78 4.29
C GLY A 117 -17.07 -0.39 5.77
N LEU A 118 -16.24 -1.07 6.52
CA LEU A 118 -15.96 -0.81 7.93
C LEU A 118 -14.50 -1.12 8.22
N SER A 119 -13.80 -0.14 8.73
CA SER A 119 -12.42 -0.28 9.21
C SER A 119 -12.38 -0.11 10.72
N LEU A 120 -11.83 -1.10 11.40
CA LEU A 120 -11.65 -1.12 12.84
C LEU A 120 -10.16 -1.29 13.16
N TYR A 121 -9.62 -0.43 14.00
CA TYR A 121 -8.26 -0.52 14.51
C TYR A 121 -8.29 -0.46 16.04
N GLY A 122 -7.48 -1.27 16.68
CA GLY A 122 -7.31 -1.24 18.12
C GLY A 122 -5.84 -1.27 18.52
N PHE A 123 -5.51 -0.52 19.54
CA PHE A 123 -4.16 -0.33 20.07
C PHE A 123 -4.16 -0.66 21.56
N PRO A 124 -4.20 -1.97 21.93
CA PRO A 124 -4.21 -2.38 23.33
C PRO A 124 -2.97 -1.94 24.12
N SER A 125 -1.87 -1.68 23.42
CA SER A 125 -0.62 -1.11 23.94
C SER A 125 0.20 -0.57 22.78
N GLU A 126 1.28 0.16 23.06
CA GLU A 126 2.27 0.61 22.06
C GLU A 126 2.89 -0.55 21.25
N ASP A 127 2.93 -1.74 21.84
CA ASP A 127 3.57 -2.93 21.29
C ASP A 127 2.59 -3.86 20.54
N ASN A 128 1.29 -3.66 20.72
CA ASN A 128 0.27 -4.53 20.15
C ASN A 128 -0.78 -3.74 19.36
N GLN A 129 -1.13 -4.28 18.22
CA GLN A 129 -2.14 -3.69 17.34
C GLN A 129 -2.99 -4.80 16.71
N TRP A 130 -4.27 -4.53 16.53
CA TRP A 130 -5.12 -5.32 15.66
C TRP A 130 -5.88 -4.43 14.70
N LEU A 131 -6.23 -5.00 13.54
CA LEU A 131 -7.11 -4.36 12.59
C LEU A 131 -8.09 -5.39 12.03
N VAL A 132 -9.28 -4.91 11.70
CA VAL A 132 -10.30 -5.66 10.94
C VAL A 132 -10.88 -4.70 9.93
N LEU A 133 -10.72 -5.03 8.66
CA LEU A 133 -11.25 -4.28 7.53
C LEU A 133 -12.26 -5.17 6.81
N GLY A 134 -13.34 -4.58 6.35
CA GLY A 134 -14.28 -5.28 5.50
C GLY A 134 -14.98 -4.31 4.58
N SER A 135 -15.03 -4.63 3.29
CA SER A 135 -15.81 -3.89 2.32
C SER A 135 -16.51 -4.82 1.34
N VAL A 136 -17.67 -4.40 0.88
CA VAL A 136 -18.42 -5.11 -0.17
C VAL A 136 -18.93 -4.10 -1.18
N LYS A 137 -18.91 -4.49 -2.46
CA LYS A 137 -19.51 -3.72 -3.54
C LYS A 137 -20.78 -4.39 -4.02
N GLN A 138 -21.65 -3.64 -4.65
CA GLN A 138 -22.94 -4.13 -5.17
C GLN A 138 -22.76 -5.33 -6.09
N HIS A 139 -21.65 -5.39 -6.83
CA HIS A 139 -21.34 -6.48 -7.74
C HIS A 139 -19.89 -6.94 -7.55
N VAL A 140 -19.67 -8.24 -7.67
CA VAL A 140 -18.41 -8.96 -7.80
C VAL A 140 -17.46 -8.82 -6.61
N GLU A 141 -17.08 -7.60 -6.20
CA GLU A 141 -15.95 -7.38 -5.32
C GLU A 141 -16.32 -7.36 -3.85
N HIS A 142 -15.45 -7.95 -3.04
CA HIS A 142 -15.38 -7.80 -1.60
C HIS A 142 -13.92 -7.84 -1.16
N ASP A 143 -13.66 -7.30 0.02
CA ASP A 143 -12.34 -7.29 0.68
C ASP A 143 -12.54 -7.44 2.18
N PHE A 144 -11.90 -8.44 2.79
CA PHE A 144 -11.85 -8.67 4.23
C PHE A 144 -10.41 -8.93 4.64
N ASP A 145 -9.93 -8.17 5.62
CA ASP A 145 -8.59 -8.29 6.17
C ASP A 145 -8.65 -8.20 7.70
N ALA A 146 -8.14 -9.20 8.38
CA ALA A 146 -8.02 -9.20 9.82
C ALA A 146 -6.58 -9.52 10.22
N ARG A 147 -5.98 -8.68 11.07
CA ARG A 147 -4.59 -8.84 11.52
C ARG A 147 -4.45 -8.57 13.00
N TYR A 148 -3.52 -9.28 13.59
CA TYR A 148 -3.00 -8.99 14.93
C TYR A 148 -1.47 -8.96 14.87
N LEU A 149 -0.87 -7.93 15.46
CA LEU A 149 0.57 -7.71 15.50
C LEU A 149 0.98 -7.51 16.97
N ALA A 150 2.00 -8.22 17.39
CA ALA A 150 2.58 -8.13 18.73
C ALA A 150 4.09 -7.97 18.66
N GLY A 151 4.66 -7.19 19.58
CA GLY A 151 6.08 -6.92 19.61
C GLY A 151 6.54 -5.93 18.52
N GLN A 152 5.69 -4.97 18.12
CA GLN A 152 5.99 -4.04 17.03
C GLN A 152 7.16 -3.10 17.33
N THR A 153 7.29 -2.68 18.58
CA THR A 153 8.39 -1.81 19.03
C THR A 153 9.73 -2.56 19.08
N ARG A 154 9.67 -3.90 19.01
CA ARG A 154 10.84 -4.78 19.16
C ARG A 154 11.62 -4.56 20.46
N ALA A 155 10.97 -4.03 21.49
CA ALA A 155 11.54 -3.86 22.81
C ALA A 155 11.75 -5.20 23.52
N THR A 156 10.96 -6.23 23.15
CA THR A 156 11.08 -7.60 23.64
C THR A 156 11.79 -8.49 22.60
N PRO A 157 12.40 -9.63 23.00
CA PRO A 157 13.10 -10.52 22.10
C PRO A 157 12.22 -11.15 21.01
N LEU A 158 10.90 -11.26 21.23
CA LEU A 158 9.98 -11.89 20.29
C LEU A 158 8.90 -10.93 19.83
N SER A 159 8.58 -11.02 18.56
CA SER A 159 7.39 -10.44 17.95
C SER A 159 6.69 -11.50 17.11
N TRP A 160 5.38 -11.36 16.95
CA TRP A 160 4.60 -12.28 16.13
C TRP A 160 3.40 -11.60 15.51
N SER A 161 2.89 -12.16 14.42
CA SER A 161 1.66 -11.69 13.81
C SER A 161 0.85 -12.83 13.22
N VAL A 162 -0.46 -12.60 13.13
CA VAL A 162 -1.39 -13.40 12.35
C VAL A 162 -2.17 -12.50 11.41
N GLU A 163 -2.50 -13.01 10.22
CA GLU A 163 -3.23 -12.30 9.18
C GLU A 163 -4.21 -13.25 8.50
N ALA A 164 -5.44 -12.83 8.28
CA ALA A 164 -6.43 -13.53 7.48
C ALA A 164 -7.01 -12.55 6.46
N ILE A 165 -6.99 -12.94 5.19
CA ILE A 165 -7.51 -12.14 4.07
C ILE A 165 -8.48 -13.00 3.27
N ASP A 166 -9.60 -12.38 2.84
CA ASP A 166 -10.53 -12.94 1.87
C ASP A 166 -10.93 -11.82 0.92
N ASP A 167 -10.36 -11.81 -0.29
CA ASP A 167 -10.56 -10.75 -1.28
C ASP A 167 -11.00 -11.30 -2.63
N ARG A 168 -11.94 -10.57 -3.26
CA ARG A 168 -12.32 -10.80 -4.65
C ARG A 168 -12.21 -9.51 -5.45
N ILE A 169 -11.30 -9.51 -6.43
CA ILE A 169 -10.98 -8.38 -7.29
C ILE A 169 -11.42 -8.67 -8.71
N GLY A 170 -12.38 -7.89 -9.22
CA GLY A 170 -12.96 -8.06 -10.58
C GLY A 170 -12.27 -7.22 -11.66
N THR A 171 -11.34 -6.35 -11.27
CA THR A 171 -10.65 -5.43 -12.18
C THR A 171 -9.23 -5.88 -12.54
N ALA A 172 -8.82 -7.07 -12.11
CA ALA A 172 -7.48 -7.58 -12.37
C ALA A 172 -7.17 -7.72 -13.87
N ARG A 173 -5.94 -7.41 -14.26
CA ARG A 173 -5.44 -7.45 -15.64
C ARG A 173 -4.23 -8.36 -15.77
N PHE A 174 -4.11 -8.96 -16.96
CA PHE A 174 -2.93 -9.72 -17.34
C PHE A 174 -2.60 -9.46 -18.81
N PHE A 175 -1.32 -9.24 -19.11
CA PHE A 175 -0.83 -8.89 -20.44
C PHE A 175 0.09 -9.95 -21.05
N GLY A 176 0.21 -11.09 -20.38
CA GLY A 176 1.19 -12.14 -20.67
C GLY A 176 2.42 -12.06 -19.77
N ILE A 177 3.29 -13.06 -19.89
CA ILE A 177 4.57 -13.15 -19.16
C ILE A 177 5.67 -12.50 -19.99
N GLY A 178 6.49 -11.67 -19.37
CA GLY A 178 7.65 -10.99 -19.95
C GLY A 178 7.63 -9.47 -19.85
N ASN A 179 8.79 -8.88 -20.10
CA ASN A 179 9.02 -7.43 -19.99
C ASN A 179 8.40 -6.62 -21.13
N GLU A 180 8.34 -7.18 -22.34
CA GLU A 180 7.95 -6.47 -23.56
C GLU A 180 6.53 -6.82 -24.03
N THR A 181 5.62 -7.13 -23.09
CA THR A 181 4.24 -7.49 -23.43
C THR A 181 3.47 -6.26 -23.96
N PRO A 182 2.87 -6.36 -25.17
CA PRO A 182 2.18 -5.21 -25.78
C PRO A 182 0.81 -4.97 -25.14
N ASP A 183 0.31 -3.72 -25.21
CA ASP A 183 -0.97 -3.33 -24.61
C ASP A 183 -2.17 -4.07 -25.23
N TYR A 184 -2.11 -4.49 -26.51
CA TYR A 184 -3.19 -5.22 -27.15
C TYR A 184 -3.34 -6.69 -26.65
N ASN A 185 -2.40 -7.17 -25.86
CA ASN A 185 -2.48 -8.45 -25.16
C ASN A 185 -3.28 -8.38 -23.85
N GLU A 186 -3.91 -7.25 -23.55
CA GLU A 186 -4.70 -7.06 -22.34
C GLU A 186 -5.81 -8.10 -22.22
N SER A 187 -5.83 -8.78 -21.09
CA SER A 187 -6.94 -9.65 -20.65
C SER A 187 -7.40 -9.25 -19.26
N THR A 188 -8.61 -9.65 -18.90
CA THR A 188 -9.19 -9.41 -17.56
C THR A 188 -9.56 -10.72 -16.91
N TYR A 189 -9.51 -10.75 -15.58
CA TYR A 189 -9.96 -11.89 -14.77
C TYR A 189 -10.49 -11.42 -13.43
N VAL A 190 -11.27 -12.28 -12.78
CA VAL A 190 -11.63 -12.10 -11.37
C VAL A 190 -10.65 -12.93 -10.55
N LYS A 191 -9.93 -12.27 -9.65
CA LYS A 191 -9.09 -12.94 -8.65
C LYS A 191 -9.91 -13.11 -7.37
N ASP A 192 -10.19 -14.35 -7.01
CA ASP A 192 -10.84 -14.73 -5.76
C ASP A 192 -9.79 -15.40 -4.87
N GLN A 193 -9.47 -14.79 -3.73
CA GLN A 193 -8.36 -15.22 -2.90
C GLN A 193 -8.76 -15.33 -1.43
N ALA A 194 -8.37 -16.44 -0.80
CA ALA A 194 -8.35 -16.58 0.65
C ALA A 194 -6.92 -16.86 1.13
N SER A 195 -6.47 -16.19 2.19
CA SER A 195 -5.12 -16.31 2.73
C SER A 195 -5.12 -16.31 4.26
N LEU A 196 -4.29 -17.16 4.84
CA LEU A 196 -3.99 -17.17 6.28
C LEU A 196 -2.48 -17.18 6.45
N ALA A 197 -1.94 -16.20 7.17
CA ALA A 197 -0.53 -16.10 7.45
C ALA A 197 -0.24 -15.99 8.94
N ALA A 198 0.88 -16.56 9.36
CA ALA A 198 1.43 -16.40 10.69
C ALA A 198 2.93 -16.15 10.59
N SER A 199 3.45 -15.26 11.44
CA SER A 199 4.88 -15.02 11.53
C SER A 199 5.37 -14.95 12.96
N ILE A 200 6.63 -15.31 13.16
CA ILE A 200 7.35 -15.16 14.43
C ILE A 200 8.73 -14.58 14.12
N GLY A 201 9.09 -13.51 14.84
CA GLY A 201 10.36 -12.80 14.68
C GLY A 201 11.17 -12.82 15.96
N TYR A 202 12.47 -13.05 15.83
CA TYR A 202 13.44 -12.83 16.90
C TYR A 202 14.11 -11.47 16.70
N ASN A 203 14.00 -10.62 17.71
CA ASN A 203 14.52 -9.26 17.75
C ASN A 203 15.91 -9.26 18.38
N PHE A 204 16.97 -9.17 17.57
CA PHE A 204 18.33 -9.01 18.07
C PHE A 204 18.53 -7.65 18.73
N THR A 205 17.90 -6.65 18.17
CA THR A 205 17.80 -5.27 18.66
C THR A 205 16.47 -4.67 18.18
N GLN A 206 16.11 -3.49 18.64
CA GLN A 206 14.93 -2.77 18.12
C GLN A 206 15.02 -2.52 16.61
N ALA A 207 16.22 -2.37 16.08
CA ALA A 207 16.44 -2.14 14.66
C ALA A 207 16.63 -3.43 13.83
N THR A 208 16.87 -4.59 14.45
CA THR A 208 17.29 -5.79 13.72
C THR A 208 16.51 -7.01 14.12
N GLN A 209 15.90 -7.68 13.16
CA GLN A 209 15.01 -8.84 13.35
C GLN A 209 15.27 -9.90 12.29
N LEU A 210 15.13 -11.17 12.70
CA LEU A 210 14.95 -12.30 11.79
C LEU A 210 13.56 -12.90 12.05
N ALA A 211 12.72 -12.96 11.02
CA ALA A 211 11.38 -13.49 11.11
C ALA A 211 11.18 -14.68 10.18
N TYR A 212 10.49 -15.70 10.67
CA TYR A 212 9.94 -16.77 9.87
C TYR A 212 8.44 -16.53 9.70
N SER A 213 7.94 -16.76 8.48
CA SER A 213 6.52 -16.67 8.15
C SER A 213 6.06 -17.90 7.39
N ALA A 214 4.85 -18.36 7.70
CA ALA A 214 4.12 -19.34 6.91
C ALA A 214 2.82 -18.72 6.43
N ARG A 215 2.54 -18.77 5.13
CA ARG A 215 1.32 -18.25 4.50
C ARG A 215 0.68 -19.35 3.66
N TRP A 216 -0.51 -19.76 4.04
CA TRP A 216 -1.40 -20.50 3.17
C TRP A 216 -2.22 -19.53 2.35
N ARG A 217 -2.29 -19.73 1.04
CA ARG A 217 -3.06 -18.90 0.11
C ARG A 217 -3.73 -19.80 -0.92
N ARG A 218 -5.04 -19.66 -1.07
CA ARG A 218 -5.82 -20.20 -2.18
C ARG A 218 -6.15 -19.04 -3.12
N VAL A 219 -5.92 -19.22 -4.40
CA VAL A 219 -6.29 -18.26 -5.45
C VAL A 219 -7.11 -19.00 -6.50
N ASP A 220 -8.28 -18.46 -6.80
CA ASP A 220 -9.14 -18.91 -7.89
C ASP A 220 -9.21 -17.80 -8.95
N VAL A 221 -8.67 -18.09 -10.11
CA VAL A 221 -8.67 -17.17 -11.26
C VAL A 221 -9.87 -17.50 -12.12
N LEU A 222 -10.92 -16.68 -11.99
CA LEU A 222 -12.21 -16.84 -12.64
C LEU A 222 -12.29 -15.98 -13.91
N PRO A 223 -13.25 -16.26 -14.82
CA PRO A 223 -13.47 -15.46 -16.02
C PRO A 223 -13.59 -13.97 -15.74
N GLY A 224 -13.03 -13.15 -16.63
CA GLY A 224 -13.14 -11.69 -16.55
C GLY A 224 -14.56 -11.21 -16.76
N VAL A 225 -14.98 -10.19 -15.99
CA VAL A 225 -16.33 -9.63 -15.98
C VAL A 225 -16.44 -8.26 -16.65
N LEU A 226 -15.32 -7.67 -17.05
CA LEU A 226 -15.31 -6.35 -17.67
C LEU A 226 -15.60 -6.43 -19.17
N SER A 227 -16.60 -5.69 -19.60
CA SER A 227 -16.99 -5.65 -21.01
C SER A 227 -15.91 -5.00 -21.88
N GLY A 228 -15.68 -5.57 -23.06
CA GLY A 228 -14.76 -5.03 -24.06
C GLY A 228 -13.30 -5.42 -23.89
N ILE A 229 -12.96 -6.19 -22.87
CA ILE A 229 -11.63 -6.77 -22.65
C ILE A 229 -11.78 -8.29 -22.61
N PRO A 230 -11.00 -9.05 -23.38
CA PRO A 230 -11.08 -10.52 -23.38
C PRO A 230 -10.78 -11.11 -22.00
N SER A 231 -11.43 -12.22 -21.66
CA SER A 231 -11.09 -12.98 -20.46
C SER A 231 -9.73 -13.66 -20.59
N ILE A 232 -9.01 -13.80 -19.47
CA ILE A 232 -7.72 -14.48 -19.40
C ILE A 232 -7.81 -15.92 -19.96
N GLU A 233 -8.86 -16.64 -19.68
CA GLU A 233 -9.10 -17.99 -20.20
C GLU A 233 -9.12 -18.05 -21.72
N THR A 234 -9.51 -16.95 -22.39
CA THR A 234 -9.60 -16.89 -23.86
C THR A 234 -8.24 -16.61 -24.49
N LEU A 235 -7.44 -15.71 -23.89
CA LEU A 235 -6.15 -15.32 -24.44
C LEU A 235 -4.99 -16.18 -23.93
N TYR A 236 -5.11 -16.70 -22.71
CA TYR A 236 -4.02 -17.39 -22.00
C TYR A 236 -4.50 -18.67 -21.29
N PRO A 237 -5.15 -19.62 -22.00
CA PRO A 237 -5.73 -20.81 -21.37
C PRO A 237 -4.69 -21.72 -20.71
N ASP A 238 -3.45 -21.67 -21.17
CA ASP A 238 -2.37 -22.56 -20.73
C ASP A 238 -1.42 -21.90 -19.70
N VAL A 239 -1.72 -20.68 -19.24
CA VAL A 239 -0.87 -20.01 -18.24
C VAL A 239 -1.08 -20.66 -16.88
N ASN A 240 0.02 -21.02 -16.21
CA ASN A 240 -0.02 -21.57 -14.86
C ASN A 240 -0.73 -20.61 -13.90
N GLY A 241 -1.70 -21.10 -13.14
CA GLY A 241 -2.45 -20.32 -12.16
C GLY A 241 -3.79 -19.80 -12.65
N VAL A 242 -4.23 -20.14 -13.88
CA VAL A 242 -5.63 -20.01 -14.30
C VAL A 242 -6.42 -21.15 -13.66
N GLY A 243 -7.57 -20.81 -13.04
CA GLY A 243 -8.35 -21.73 -12.21
C GLY A 243 -7.94 -21.69 -10.73
N ASN A 244 -8.20 -22.77 -10.01
CA ASN A 244 -8.02 -22.85 -8.56
C ASN A 244 -6.69 -23.50 -8.19
N GLU A 245 -5.83 -22.73 -7.53
CA GLU A 245 -4.54 -23.19 -7.02
C GLU A 245 -4.36 -22.76 -5.55
N HIS A 246 -3.52 -23.49 -4.81
CA HIS A 246 -3.15 -23.10 -3.46
C HIS A 246 -1.66 -23.27 -3.20
N ALA A 247 -1.12 -22.39 -2.38
CA ALA A 247 0.28 -22.39 -1.98
C ALA A 247 0.40 -22.28 -0.45
N LEU A 248 1.21 -23.12 0.15
CA LEU A 248 1.73 -22.92 1.50
C LEU A 248 3.17 -22.41 1.34
N GLU A 249 3.32 -21.12 1.48
CA GLU A 249 4.60 -20.42 1.33
C GLU A 249 5.30 -20.30 2.69
N HIS A 250 6.55 -20.69 2.73
CA HIS A 250 7.45 -20.55 3.87
C HIS A 250 8.51 -19.52 3.53
N SER A 251 8.73 -18.55 4.41
CA SER A 251 9.74 -17.53 4.18
C SER A 251 10.51 -17.14 5.43
N LEU A 252 11.77 -16.75 5.22
CA LEU A 252 12.63 -16.10 6.20
C LEU A 252 12.91 -14.68 5.73
N THR A 253 12.76 -13.73 6.64
CA THR A 253 13.03 -12.31 6.38
C THR A 253 13.95 -11.75 7.45
N PHE A 254 15.11 -11.24 7.03
CA PHE A 254 15.98 -10.43 7.84
C PHE A 254 15.64 -8.96 7.61
N THR A 255 15.38 -8.23 8.68
CA THR A 255 15.05 -6.80 8.65
C THR A 255 16.08 -6.01 9.44
N ARG A 256 16.57 -4.92 8.85
CA ARG A 256 17.24 -3.84 9.58
C ARG A 256 16.49 -2.53 9.30
N ASP A 257 15.93 -1.94 10.35
CA ASP A 257 15.11 -0.74 10.26
C ASP A 257 15.62 0.31 11.23
N THR A 258 16.13 1.41 10.71
CA THR A 258 16.70 2.54 11.45
C THR A 258 15.94 3.83 11.13
N ARG A 259 14.72 3.73 10.57
CA ARG A 259 13.90 4.90 10.28
C ARG A 259 13.49 5.60 11.56
N ASP A 260 13.41 6.92 11.50
CA ASP A 260 12.92 7.77 12.61
C ASP A 260 11.43 7.58 12.89
N ALA A 261 10.63 7.22 11.86
CA ALA A 261 9.22 6.88 11.99
C ALA A 261 8.83 5.77 11.03
N LEU A 262 7.88 4.92 11.43
CA LEU A 262 7.43 3.79 10.60
C LEU A 262 6.59 4.24 9.41
N ASN A 263 5.71 5.24 9.61
CA ASN A 263 4.72 5.64 8.62
C ASN A 263 5.13 6.86 7.80
N ILE A 264 5.74 7.86 8.45
CA ILE A 264 6.15 9.13 7.85
C ILE A 264 7.66 9.31 8.07
N PRO A 265 8.51 8.48 7.48
CA PRO A 265 9.94 8.55 7.68
C PRO A 265 10.55 9.76 6.97
N HIS A 266 11.38 10.49 7.69
CA HIS A 266 12.19 11.59 7.19
C HIS A 266 13.68 11.25 7.13
N SER A 267 14.12 10.33 7.98
CA SER A 267 15.53 9.92 8.06
C SER A 267 15.67 8.43 8.32
N GLY A 268 16.89 7.92 8.06
CA GLY A 268 17.24 6.52 8.30
C GLY A 268 16.99 5.62 7.10
N ALA A 269 16.96 4.33 7.33
CA ALA A 269 16.79 3.34 6.27
C ALA A 269 16.14 2.05 6.78
N ARG A 270 15.47 1.35 5.87
CA ARG A 270 14.98 0.00 6.06
C ARG A 270 15.56 -0.92 5.00
N TYR A 271 16.14 -2.02 5.42
CA TYR A 271 16.65 -3.08 4.56
C TYR A 271 15.95 -4.39 4.88
N LEU A 272 15.50 -5.08 3.87
CA LEU A 272 14.94 -6.43 3.93
C LEU A 272 15.79 -7.35 3.07
N LEU A 273 16.16 -8.51 3.63
CA LEU A 273 16.64 -9.66 2.86
C LEU A 273 15.68 -10.79 3.12
N TYR A 274 15.17 -11.41 2.07
CA TYR A 274 14.17 -12.45 2.23
C TYR A 274 14.44 -13.63 1.29
N ALA A 275 14.03 -14.81 1.74
CA ALA A 275 14.00 -16.03 0.94
C ALA A 275 12.78 -16.86 1.33
N GLY A 276 12.18 -17.53 0.35
CA GLY A 276 11.02 -18.36 0.61
C GLY A 276 10.78 -19.39 -0.50
N PHE A 277 9.84 -20.27 -0.23
CA PHE A 277 9.43 -21.30 -1.16
C PHE A 277 8.02 -21.81 -0.86
N ALA A 278 7.38 -22.37 -1.86
CA ALA A 278 6.21 -23.24 -1.76
C ALA A 278 6.57 -24.61 -2.34
N SER A 279 6.06 -25.69 -1.76
CA SER A 279 6.38 -27.06 -2.17
C SER A 279 5.17 -27.97 -2.10
N ARG A 280 5.00 -28.81 -3.10
CA ARG A 280 3.95 -29.85 -3.14
C ARG A 280 4.07 -30.83 -1.99
N SER A 281 5.29 -31.16 -1.56
CA SER A 281 5.54 -32.06 -0.41
C SER A 281 5.11 -31.46 0.93
N LEU A 282 4.90 -30.15 0.99
CA LEU A 282 4.44 -29.45 2.19
C LEU A 282 2.99 -28.93 2.07
N GLY A 283 2.20 -29.48 1.14
CA GLY A 283 0.78 -29.19 1.04
C GLY A 283 0.40 -28.05 0.12
N SER A 284 1.24 -27.70 -0.87
CA SER A 284 0.89 -26.80 -1.95
C SER A 284 0.48 -27.57 -3.21
N SER A 285 -0.37 -26.99 -4.06
CA SER A 285 -0.62 -27.52 -5.42
C SER A 285 0.48 -27.12 -6.39
N VAL A 286 1.29 -26.14 -6.06
CA VAL A 286 2.34 -25.51 -6.87
C VAL A 286 3.70 -25.60 -6.17
N ALA A 287 4.78 -25.41 -6.95
CA ALA A 287 6.13 -25.37 -6.40
C ALA A 287 6.94 -24.22 -7.00
N TYR A 288 7.57 -23.42 -6.15
CA TYR A 288 8.45 -22.33 -6.53
C TYR A 288 9.35 -21.91 -5.36
N SER A 289 10.40 -21.17 -5.66
CA SER A 289 11.26 -20.56 -4.65
C SER A 289 11.68 -19.15 -5.09
N PHE A 290 11.96 -18.30 -4.12
CA PHE A 290 12.40 -16.94 -4.37
C PHE A 290 13.39 -16.48 -3.30
N VAL A 291 14.24 -15.54 -3.70
CA VAL A 291 15.10 -14.75 -2.82
C VAL A 291 15.04 -13.31 -3.28
N GLY A 292 15.23 -12.37 -2.36
CA GLY A 292 15.20 -10.98 -2.74
C GLY A 292 15.74 -10.04 -1.67
N ALA A 293 15.83 -8.77 -2.06
CA ALA A 293 16.21 -7.67 -1.20
C ALA A 293 15.36 -6.43 -1.53
N ASP A 294 14.98 -5.69 -0.50
CA ASP A 294 14.35 -4.38 -0.58
C ASP A 294 15.15 -3.40 0.28
N ALA A 295 15.39 -2.20 -0.24
CA ALA A 295 16.07 -1.13 0.47
C ALA A 295 15.28 0.16 0.31
N ARG A 296 15.02 0.86 1.41
CA ARG A 296 14.39 2.17 1.46
C ARG A 296 15.23 3.08 2.30
N CYS A 297 15.64 4.22 1.75
CA CYS A 297 16.52 5.17 2.41
C CYS A 297 15.90 6.57 2.37
N TYR A 298 16.02 7.30 3.46
CA TYR A 298 15.45 8.62 3.65
C TYR A 298 16.54 9.60 4.05
N PHE A 299 16.71 10.63 3.25
CA PHE A 299 17.78 11.63 3.40
C PHE A 299 17.14 13.00 3.60
N PRO A 300 17.15 13.56 4.82
CA PRO A 300 16.63 14.90 5.08
C PRO A 300 17.59 15.97 4.56
N PHE A 301 17.05 16.99 3.91
CA PHE A 301 17.76 18.20 3.49
C PHE A 301 17.10 19.42 4.16
N GLY A 302 17.37 19.62 5.45
CA GLY A 302 16.69 20.59 6.29
C GLY A 302 15.31 20.09 6.76
N PRO A 303 14.46 20.99 7.29
CA PRO A 303 13.20 20.59 7.94
C PRO A 303 12.07 20.29 6.96
N ASP A 304 12.18 20.73 5.70
CA ASP A 304 11.07 20.71 4.75
C ASP A 304 11.29 19.80 3.55
N PHE A 305 12.47 19.16 3.44
CA PHE A 305 12.83 18.33 2.29
C PHE A 305 13.33 16.96 2.74
N THR A 306 12.77 15.92 2.15
CA THR A 306 13.25 14.54 2.31
C THR A 306 13.36 13.87 0.95
N LEU A 307 14.55 13.39 0.59
CA LEU A 307 14.71 12.48 -0.54
C LEU A 307 14.46 11.05 -0.04
N ALA A 308 13.40 10.44 -0.51
CA ALA A 308 13.13 9.02 -0.32
C ALA A 308 13.63 8.25 -1.54
N TRP A 309 14.42 7.21 -1.32
CA TRP A 309 14.90 6.29 -2.35
C TRP A 309 14.49 4.88 -2.02
N HIS A 310 14.13 4.13 -3.05
CA HIS A 310 13.74 2.74 -2.98
C HIS A 310 14.48 1.92 -4.03
N GLY A 311 14.88 0.70 -3.70
CA GLY A 311 15.45 -0.27 -4.62
C GLY A 311 15.09 -1.69 -4.21
N SER A 312 14.68 -2.51 -5.17
CA SER A 312 14.25 -3.88 -4.93
C SER A 312 14.78 -4.83 -6.01
N VAL A 313 15.12 -6.03 -5.58
CA VAL A 313 15.43 -7.15 -6.47
C VAL A 313 14.73 -8.40 -5.97
N ARG A 314 14.16 -9.18 -6.88
CA ARG A 314 13.61 -10.49 -6.60
C ARG A 314 14.09 -11.47 -7.67
N TYR A 315 14.56 -12.62 -7.24
CA TYR A 315 15.03 -13.71 -8.11
C TYR A 315 14.33 -15.01 -7.71
N MET A 316 13.82 -15.75 -8.70
CA MET A 316 13.16 -17.03 -8.51
C MET A 316 14.03 -18.17 -9.08
N PRO A 317 14.83 -18.85 -8.23
CA PRO A 317 15.67 -19.97 -8.66
C PRO A 317 14.87 -21.14 -9.22
N SER A 318 13.60 -21.26 -8.84
CA SER A 318 12.65 -22.24 -9.35
C SER A 318 11.31 -21.57 -9.56
N ALA A 319 10.92 -21.38 -10.82
CA ALA A 319 9.68 -20.69 -11.21
C ALA A 319 8.82 -21.50 -12.19
N ALA A 320 9.30 -22.59 -12.77
CA ALA A 320 8.61 -23.32 -13.83
C ALA A 320 7.20 -23.80 -13.47
N GLU A 321 6.93 -24.06 -12.19
CA GLU A 321 5.61 -24.43 -11.68
C GLU A 321 4.93 -23.29 -10.90
N ALA A 322 5.51 -22.09 -10.93
CA ALA A 322 4.92 -20.94 -10.28
C ALA A 322 3.67 -20.47 -11.04
N PRO A 323 2.54 -20.22 -10.37
CA PRO A 323 1.42 -19.59 -11.00
C PRO A 323 1.75 -18.11 -11.28
N PHE A 324 1.16 -17.52 -12.33
CA PHE A 324 1.49 -16.15 -12.75
C PHE A 324 1.27 -15.11 -11.63
N TRP A 325 0.31 -15.34 -10.74
CA TRP A 325 0.03 -14.48 -9.58
C TRP A 325 1.06 -14.60 -8.44
N ALA A 326 2.01 -15.55 -8.51
CA ALA A 326 3.14 -15.68 -7.58
C ALA A 326 4.46 -15.20 -8.17
N LEU A 327 4.50 -14.89 -9.46
CA LEU A 327 5.66 -14.32 -10.14
C LEU A 327 5.96 -12.91 -9.64
N SER A 328 7.07 -12.37 -10.05
CA SER A 328 7.42 -10.97 -9.80
C SER A 328 6.64 -10.05 -10.72
N SER A 329 6.18 -8.91 -10.23
CA SER A 329 5.44 -7.97 -11.05
C SER A 329 5.90 -6.53 -10.88
N LEU A 330 5.72 -5.74 -11.94
CA LEU A 330 6.04 -4.31 -12.01
C LEU A 330 4.83 -3.55 -12.53
N GLY A 331 4.47 -2.46 -11.86
CA GLY A 331 3.34 -1.60 -12.19
C GLY A 331 2.53 -1.21 -10.97
N GLY A 332 1.67 -0.20 -11.15
CA GLY A 332 0.91 0.39 -10.05
C GLY A 332 1.71 1.44 -9.29
N ASP A 333 1.15 1.88 -8.19
CA ASP A 333 1.64 2.99 -7.38
C ASP A 333 2.32 2.57 -6.07
N ARG A 334 2.31 1.27 -5.73
CA ARG A 334 2.80 0.74 -4.45
C ARG A 334 3.69 -0.48 -4.59
N SER A 335 4.71 -0.52 -3.72
CA SER A 335 5.48 -1.71 -3.45
C SER A 335 4.67 -2.67 -2.55
N ILE A 336 4.55 -3.92 -3.00
CA ILE A 336 4.06 -5.04 -2.19
C ILE A 336 5.25 -5.95 -1.91
N PRO A 337 5.65 -6.12 -0.64
CA PRO A 337 6.79 -6.95 -0.31
C PRO A 337 6.69 -8.35 -0.90
N ASN A 338 7.80 -8.84 -1.44
CA ASN A 338 7.93 -10.16 -2.06
C ASN A 338 7.06 -10.39 -3.31
N GLY A 339 6.68 -9.35 -4.03
CA GLY A 339 5.81 -9.53 -5.20
C GLY A 339 5.89 -8.41 -6.21
N ARG A 340 5.27 -7.28 -5.90
CA ARG A 340 5.09 -6.18 -6.85
C ARG A 340 5.88 -4.94 -6.46
N GLU A 341 6.44 -4.28 -7.49
CA GLU A 341 7.09 -2.99 -7.34
C GLU A 341 6.40 -1.91 -8.17
N PRO A 342 6.43 -0.65 -7.72
CA PRO A 342 5.73 0.42 -8.40
C PRO A 342 6.39 0.82 -9.71
N LEU A 343 5.56 1.18 -10.68
CA LEU A 343 5.91 1.91 -11.88
C LEU A 343 4.71 2.82 -12.19
N ARG A 344 4.76 4.05 -11.71
CA ARG A 344 3.61 4.98 -11.68
C ARG A 344 3.25 5.58 -13.05
N SER A 345 3.55 4.88 -14.12
CA SER A 345 3.06 5.14 -15.48
C SER A 345 2.13 4.07 -16.00
N ASP A 346 1.97 2.98 -15.29
CA ASP A 346 1.22 1.80 -15.70
C ASP A 346 0.38 1.24 -14.54
N GLY A 347 -0.70 0.53 -14.85
CA GLY A 347 -1.53 -0.12 -13.84
C GLY A 347 -0.82 -1.25 -13.11
N ALA A 348 -1.42 -1.73 -12.03
CA ALA A 348 -0.89 -2.81 -11.22
C ALA A 348 -0.61 -4.06 -12.06
N ASP A 349 0.50 -4.75 -11.77
CA ASP A 349 0.90 -6.00 -12.42
C ASP A 349 0.98 -5.91 -13.96
N ARG A 350 1.37 -4.72 -14.49
CA ARG A 350 1.46 -4.49 -15.94
C ARG A 350 2.49 -5.40 -16.60
N TYR A 351 3.60 -5.66 -15.94
CA TYR A 351 4.65 -6.56 -16.39
C TYR A 351 4.84 -7.65 -15.35
N VAL A 352 4.83 -8.90 -15.79
CA VAL A 352 4.92 -10.08 -14.93
C VAL A 352 5.96 -11.03 -15.51
N ASP A 353 6.94 -11.45 -14.69
CA ASP A 353 7.92 -12.47 -15.07
C ASP A 353 8.54 -13.09 -13.80
N GLU A 354 9.43 -14.04 -13.95
CA GLU A 354 10.08 -14.74 -12.83
C GLU A 354 10.81 -13.77 -11.88
N ASN A 355 11.62 -12.90 -12.44
CA ASN A 355 12.55 -12.05 -11.70
C ASN A 355 12.24 -10.57 -11.91
N LEU A 356 12.69 -9.75 -10.97
CA LEU A 356 12.45 -8.31 -10.96
C LEU A 356 13.68 -7.54 -10.48
N ILE A 357 13.92 -6.38 -11.10
CA ILE A 357 14.72 -5.31 -10.53
C ILE A 357 13.95 -4.01 -10.69
N ALA A 358 13.84 -3.23 -9.60
CA ALA A 358 13.16 -1.95 -9.60
C ALA A 358 13.86 -0.94 -8.70
N THR A 359 13.73 0.32 -9.02
CA THR A 359 14.20 1.44 -8.20
C THR A 359 13.29 2.65 -8.41
N GLY A 360 13.19 3.49 -7.39
CA GLY A 360 12.45 4.73 -7.45
C GLY A 360 13.03 5.78 -6.51
N ALA A 361 12.77 7.04 -6.80
CA ALA A 361 13.14 8.14 -5.94
C ALA A 361 12.03 9.21 -5.94
N GLU A 362 11.81 9.80 -4.78
CA GLU A 362 10.79 10.82 -4.56
C GLU A 362 11.37 11.93 -3.68
N LEU A 363 11.28 13.18 -4.13
CA LEU A 363 11.67 14.34 -3.34
C LEU A 363 10.42 14.91 -2.66
N ARG A 364 10.23 14.63 -1.39
CA ARG A 364 9.12 15.14 -0.57
C ARG A 364 9.45 16.55 -0.10
N MET A 365 8.62 17.51 -0.49
CA MET A 365 8.83 18.92 -0.19
C MET A 365 7.59 19.46 0.55
N ARG A 366 7.72 19.78 1.82
CA ARG A 366 6.66 20.44 2.58
C ARG A 366 6.53 21.89 2.13
N VAL A 367 5.39 22.23 1.54
CA VAL A 367 5.14 23.55 0.94
C VAL A 367 4.19 24.42 1.74
N ALA A 368 3.34 23.82 2.58
CA ALA A 368 2.39 24.52 3.44
C ALA A 368 2.02 23.66 4.66
N GLY A 369 1.47 24.29 5.69
CA GLY A 369 0.89 23.62 6.83
C GLY A 369 -0.29 24.42 7.36
N PHE A 370 -1.34 23.72 7.80
CA PHE A 370 -2.55 24.33 8.39
C PHE A 370 -3.18 23.41 9.42
N GLY A 371 -3.95 24.00 10.34
CA GLY A 371 -4.73 23.22 11.30
C GLY A 371 -6.06 22.80 10.71
N ALA A 372 -6.42 21.53 10.81
CA ALA A 372 -7.72 20.98 10.45
C ALA A 372 -8.10 19.84 11.42
N PHE A 373 -9.37 19.75 11.82
CA PHE A 373 -9.92 18.70 12.69
C PHE A 373 -9.06 18.42 13.94
N SER A 374 -8.64 19.48 14.64
CA SER A 374 -7.75 19.43 15.81
C SER A 374 -6.37 18.79 15.54
N THR A 375 -5.99 18.65 14.29
CA THR A 375 -4.73 18.07 13.83
C THR A 375 -3.97 19.08 12.96
N HIS A 376 -2.63 18.97 12.91
CA HIS A 376 -1.81 19.71 11.96
C HIS A 376 -1.68 18.92 10.66
N VAL A 377 -2.10 19.52 9.57
CA VAL A 377 -1.97 18.93 8.22
C VAL A 377 -0.88 19.68 7.46
N SER A 378 0.10 18.94 6.96
CA SER A 378 1.12 19.46 6.05
C SER A 378 0.76 19.11 4.60
N LEU A 379 0.97 20.03 3.69
CA LEU A 379 0.88 19.81 2.25
C LEU A 379 2.30 19.59 1.71
N GLU A 380 2.51 18.47 1.00
CA GLU A 380 3.78 18.17 0.34
C GLU A 380 3.60 18.07 -1.17
N LEU A 381 4.60 18.55 -1.91
CA LEU A 381 4.82 18.23 -3.31
C LEU A 381 5.90 17.15 -3.40
N ALA A 382 5.72 16.19 -4.30
CA ALA A 382 6.58 15.03 -4.40
C ALA A 382 6.86 14.66 -5.87
N PRO A 383 7.77 15.38 -6.57
CA PRO A 383 8.28 14.90 -7.84
C PRO A 383 8.99 13.55 -7.66
N PHE A 384 8.79 12.64 -8.60
CA PHE A 384 9.31 11.28 -8.53
C PHE A 384 9.79 10.74 -9.87
N VAL A 385 10.61 9.72 -9.78
CA VAL A 385 11.01 8.85 -10.90
C VAL A 385 10.98 7.41 -10.44
N ASP A 386 10.47 6.51 -11.28
CA ASP A 386 10.50 5.07 -11.08
C ASP A 386 11.14 4.41 -12.30
N ALA A 387 11.85 3.31 -12.09
CA ALA A 387 12.41 2.49 -13.14
C ALA A 387 12.44 1.02 -12.71
N GLY A 388 12.14 0.11 -13.65
CA GLY A 388 12.18 -1.31 -13.35
C GLY A 388 12.04 -2.17 -14.60
N LYS A 389 12.33 -3.44 -14.44
CA LYS A 389 12.05 -4.48 -15.42
C LYS A 389 11.82 -5.82 -14.75
N VAL A 390 11.07 -6.67 -15.44
CA VAL A 390 10.94 -8.09 -15.12
C VAL A 390 11.74 -8.92 -16.14
N PHE A 391 12.16 -10.13 -15.79
CA PHE A 391 12.95 -10.98 -16.72
C PHE A 391 12.97 -12.43 -16.28
N SER A 392 13.13 -13.38 -17.24
CA SER A 392 13.24 -14.83 -16.96
C SER A 392 14.68 -15.32 -16.94
N ASN A 393 15.49 -15.02 -17.94
CA ASN A 393 16.79 -15.68 -18.21
C ASN A 393 18.02 -14.88 -17.74
N GLY A 394 18.00 -14.36 -16.52
CA GLY A 394 19.04 -13.50 -16.00
C GLY A 394 18.85 -12.04 -16.45
N PRO A 395 19.44 -11.08 -15.72
CA PRO A 395 19.13 -9.66 -15.93
C PRO A 395 19.71 -9.07 -17.22
N GLY A 396 20.58 -9.78 -17.95
CA GLY A 396 21.30 -9.23 -19.08
C GLY A 396 22.10 -8.00 -18.68
N ASN A 397 22.06 -6.96 -19.51
CA ASN A 397 22.49 -5.63 -19.07
C ASN A 397 21.43 -5.05 -18.12
N LEU A 398 21.82 -4.75 -16.88
CA LEU A 398 20.92 -4.25 -15.82
C LEU A 398 20.15 -2.97 -16.22
N LEU A 399 20.74 -2.13 -17.05
CA LEU A 399 20.17 -0.85 -17.45
C LEU A 399 19.45 -0.89 -18.80
N SER A 400 19.49 -2.01 -19.53
CA SER A 400 18.75 -2.15 -20.77
C SER A 400 17.31 -2.57 -20.52
N GLU A 401 16.40 -2.16 -21.38
CA GLU A 401 14.98 -2.56 -21.35
C GLU A 401 14.24 -2.20 -20.05
N MET A 402 14.74 -1.16 -19.34
CA MET A 402 14.06 -0.63 -18.17
C MET A 402 12.85 0.17 -18.59
N HIS A 403 11.67 -0.15 -18.05
CA HIS A 403 10.53 0.73 -18.09
C HIS A 403 10.73 1.87 -17.10
N THR A 404 10.35 3.09 -17.49
CA THR A 404 10.55 4.28 -16.66
C THR A 404 9.28 5.09 -16.55
N ALA A 405 9.07 5.69 -15.39
CA ALA A 405 8.04 6.67 -15.12
C ALA A 405 8.67 7.91 -14.48
N ALA A 406 8.11 9.08 -14.78
CA ALA A 406 8.41 10.30 -14.05
C ALA A 406 7.10 11.03 -13.78
N GLY A 407 7.02 11.74 -12.66
CA GLY A 407 5.78 12.38 -12.31
C GLY A 407 5.89 13.34 -11.14
N ILE A 408 4.75 13.78 -10.68
CA ILE A 408 4.61 14.62 -9.50
C ILE A 408 3.42 14.17 -8.67
N GLY A 409 3.61 14.15 -7.36
CA GLY A 409 2.57 13.88 -6.38
C GLY A 409 2.27 15.08 -5.51
N VAL A 410 1.04 15.11 -5.00
CA VAL A 410 0.60 15.98 -3.93
C VAL A 410 0.24 15.10 -2.74
N ARG A 411 0.73 15.44 -1.56
CA ARG A 411 0.48 14.72 -0.32
C ARG A 411 -0.22 15.62 0.69
N GLY A 412 -1.25 15.10 1.35
CA GLY A 412 -1.81 15.67 2.57
C GLY A 412 -1.36 14.81 3.75
N VAL A 413 -0.45 15.34 4.58
CA VAL A 413 0.16 14.61 5.69
C VAL A 413 -0.44 15.07 7.00
N ALA A 414 -1.25 14.23 7.62
CA ALA A 414 -1.79 14.42 8.97
C ALA A 414 -0.96 13.59 9.96
N SER A 415 0.14 14.18 10.44
CA SER A 415 1.06 13.51 11.36
C SER A 415 0.40 13.13 12.70
N PRO A 416 0.74 11.97 13.28
CA PRO A 416 1.71 10.97 12.78
C PRO A 416 1.05 9.83 11.97
N TYR A 417 -0.21 9.94 11.56
CA TYR A 417 -1.03 8.76 11.24
C TYR A 417 -1.39 8.61 9.77
N VAL A 418 -1.66 9.69 9.05
CA VAL A 418 -2.28 9.59 7.71
C VAL A 418 -1.52 10.40 6.67
N VAL A 419 -1.26 9.79 5.54
CA VAL A 419 -0.79 10.45 4.32
C VAL A 419 -1.79 10.13 3.22
N GLY A 420 -2.56 11.13 2.77
CA GLY A 420 -3.35 11.02 1.55
C GLY A 420 -2.53 11.52 0.36
N TYR A 421 -2.63 10.91 -0.80
CA TYR A 421 -1.87 11.33 -1.99
C TYR A 421 -2.69 11.32 -3.26
N VAL A 422 -2.23 12.14 -4.20
CA VAL A 422 -2.59 12.07 -5.62
C VAL A 422 -1.29 12.17 -6.42
N ASP A 423 -0.99 11.16 -7.23
CA ASP A 423 0.17 11.08 -8.10
C ASP A 423 -0.26 11.16 -9.56
N VAL A 424 0.45 11.95 -10.34
CA VAL A 424 0.35 11.96 -11.80
C VAL A 424 1.68 11.49 -12.36
N GLY A 425 1.69 10.30 -12.89
CA GLY A 425 2.85 9.68 -13.53
C GLY A 425 2.76 9.73 -15.04
N TYR A 426 3.89 9.82 -15.70
CA TYR A 426 4.01 9.80 -17.14
C TYR A 426 5.06 8.80 -17.59
N GLY A 427 4.71 7.94 -18.52
CA GLY A 427 5.59 6.96 -19.16
C GLY A 427 4.93 6.39 -20.41
N ARG A 428 5.72 5.84 -21.33
CA ARG A 428 5.23 5.24 -22.59
C ARG A 428 4.28 6.13 -23.39
N GLY A 429 4.43 7.47 -23.29
CA GLY A 429 3.63 8.44 -24.03
C GLY A 429 2.23 8.71 -23.46
N LYS A 430 1.91 8.24 -22.25
CA LYS A 430 0.61 8.46 -21.57
C LYS A 430 0.80 8.94 -20.14
N ALA A 431 -0.13 9.75 -19.67
CA ALA A 431 -0.23 10.13 -18.27
C ALA A 431 -1.25 9.23 -17.56
N VAL A 432 -0.94 8.91 -16.31
CA VAL A 432 -1.75 8.06 -15.44
C VAL A 432 -1.89 8.75 -14.09
N VAL A 433 -3.06 8.65 -13.47
CA VAL A 433 -3.35 9.22 -12.16
C VAL A 433 -3.57 8.08 -11.18
N PHE A 434 -2.97 8.22 -10.01
CA PHE A 434 -3.21 7.38 -8.85
C PHE A 434 -3.59 8.25 -7.67
N SER A 435 -4.42 7.74 -6.78
CA SER A 435 -4.67 8.34 -5.48
C SER A 435 -4.88 7.26 -4.43
N GLY A 436 -4.66 7.62 -3.19
CA GLY A 436 -4.80 6.66 -2.10
C GLY A 436 -4.22 7.19 -0.79
N ILE A 437 -3.91 6.27 0.11
CA ILE A 437 -3.40 6.56 1.44
C ILE A 437 -2.06 5.85 1.64
N ASN A 438 -1.16 6.46 2.41
CA ASN A 438 0.24 6.12 2.65
C ASN A 438 1.19 6.57 1.54
N TYR A 439 2.50 6.43 1.81
CA TYR A 439 3.53 6.63 0.79
C TYR A 439 3.65 5.39 -0.10
N PRO A 440 4.10 5.56 -1.36
CA PRO A 440 4.31 4.45 -2.30
C PRO A 440 5.31 3.39 -1.81
N PHE A 441 6.29 3.80 -1.01
CA PHE A 441 7.33 2.95 -0.43
C PHE A 441 7.94 3.52 0.85
#